data_d1b0804b9a05f5b205fe4f563ad417d4
#
_entry.id   d1b0804b9a05f5b205fe4f563ad417d4
#
_cell.length_a   1.000
_cell.length_b   1.000
_cell.length_c   1.000
_cell.angle_alpha   90.00
_cell.angle_beta   90.00
_cell.angle_gamma   90.00
#
_symmetry.space_group_name_H-M   'P 1'
#
loop_
_entity.id
_entity.type
_entity.pdbx_description
1 polymer ?
#
loop_
_entity_poly.entity_id
_entity_poly.type
_entity_poly.pdbx_seq_one_letter_code
_entity_poly.pdbx_strand_id
1 'polypeptide(L)'
;MTLSRRTFIRNSALGAAFTLAAPSILRAQEARIFRLGITTPPGHPWNNAALKVGEVLKAETGGRLSLEVFPANQLGNEAAMMQQMQSGALDFGWIMTAELGSRIPSIAAINAPWVVDSTAKVAKLVREPVAMQLLDVLPAETGTIGLAWGITTMRVVFTAKEIAGLNDINGMKLRINTTPAYRDFYQLLGAAPTPIPTPQVFDAMSNGQVDGLEADLDFSWNQRFDKVSKTMLKMNAIFMPCVALASGRVWQTLPEADRELIAKATKDALDLQIDETVTNEPKLLEQFAAAPIEIKDVEVADAEKIIAEYDKIWLPKAPVLADLRKVGATL
;
A
#
# COMPACT_ATOMS: atom_id res chain seq x y z
N MET A 1 26.81 49.98 72.86
CA MET A 1 27.53 49.01 71.99
C MET A 1 26.89 49.04 70.62
N THR A 2 27.49 49.77 69.70
CA THR A 2 26.96 49.94 68.32
C THR A 2 27.62 48.92 67.38
N LEU A 3 26.83 47.99 66.93
CA LEU A 3 27.32 47.00 65.94
C LEU A 3 27.49 47.68 64.56
N SER A 4 28.74 47.64 64.09
CA SER A 4 29.15 48.25 62.84
C SER A 4 28.54 47.55 61.62
N ARG A 5 28.05 48.35 60.64
CA ARG A 5 27.45 47.89 59.38
C ARG A 5 28.39 47.00 58.50
N ARG A 6 29.67 46.91 58.85
CA ARG A 6 30.65 46.11 58.10
C ARG A 6 30.62 44.61 58.46
N THR A 7 30.05 44.21 59.59
CA THR A 7 30.01 42.82 60.03
C THR A 7 28.82 42.05 59.44
N PHE A 8 27.79 42.80 58.98
CA PHE A 8 26.57 42.20 58.37
C PHE A 8 26.78 41.76 56.92
N ILE A 9 27.73 42.36 56.21
CA ILE A 9 27.97 42.05 54.78
C ILE A 9 28.89 40.83 54.62
N ARG A 10 29.65 40.42 55.64
CA ARG A 10 30.60 39.33 55.50
C ARG A 10 30.00 37.94 55.77
N ASN A 11 28.84 37.85 56.36
CA ASN A 11 28.14 36.61 56.64
C ASN A 11 27.01 36.28 55.67
N SER A 12 26.73 37.14 54.69
CA SER A 12 25.70 36.92 53.65
C SER A 12 26.25 36.29 52.35
N ALA A 13 27.56 35.97 52.30
CA ALA A 13 28.19 35.45 51.08
C ALA A 13 28.40 33.90 51.05
N LEU A 14 27.88 33.17 52.06
CA LEU A 14 28.00 31.73 52.15
C LEU A 14 26.70 30.96 52.00
N GLY A 15 25.62 31.58 51.54
CA GLY A 15 24.29 30.96 51.47
C GLY A 15 23.62 30.93 50.11
N ALA A 16 24.35 31.13 49.00
CA ALA A 16 23.73 31.20 47.65
C ALA A 16 24.37 30.31 46.62
N ALA A 17 24.64 29.05 46.96
CA ALA A 17 24.95 28.01 45.98
C ALA A 17 23.90 26.89 46.05
N PHE A 18 22.62 27.26 46.19
CA PHE A 18 21.55 26.37 45.75
C PHE A 18 21.48 26.54 44.21
N THR A 19 22.20 25.67 43.51
CA THR A 19 21.93 25.40 42.12
C THR A 19 20.44 25.08 42.00
N LEU A 20 19.67 26.02 41.43
CA LEU A 20 18.40 25.76 40.85
C LEU A 20 18.60 24.69 39.74
N ALA A 21 18.61 23.40 40.14
CA ALA A 21 18.24 22.33 39.27
C ALA A 21 16.79 22.65 38.87
N ALA A 22 16.60 23.48 37.84
CA ALA A 22 15.32 23.59 37.19
C ALA A 22 14.92 22.16 36.86
N PRO A 23 13.77 21.65 37.38
CA PRO A 23 13.27 20.39 36.89
C PRO A 23 13.20 20.58 35.39
N SER A 24 13.94 19.77 34.63
CA SER A 24 13.66 19.60 33.22
C SER A 24 12.19 19.22 33.16
N ILE A 25 11.35 20.20 32.81
CA ILE A 25 9.96 19.93 32.52
C ILE A 25 10.06 19.00 31.30
N LEU A 26 10.02 17.69 31.55
CA LEU A 26 9.66 16.74 30.52
C LEU A 26 8.30 17.26 30.04
N ARG A 27 8.30 18.01 28.95
CA ARG A 27 7.08 18.34 28.25
C ARG A 27 6.45 17.00 27.95
N ALA A 28 5.45 16.62 28.72
CA ALA A 28 4.66 15.45 28.44
C ALA A 28 4.21 15.63 26.98
N GLN A 29 4.78 14.83 26.08
CA GLN A 29 4.36 14.85 24.70
C GLN A 29 2.86 14.58 24.68
N GLU A 30 2.10 15.46 24.02
CA GLU A 30 0.63 15.35 23.98
C GLU A 30 0.21 14.00 23.42
N ALA A 31 -0.80 13.38 24.04
CA ALA A 31 -1.41 12.18 23.51
C ALA A 31 -2.01 12.47 22.14
N ARG A 32 -1.75 11.60 21.16
CA ARG A 32 -2.22 11.77 19.80
C ARG A 32 -2.85 10.51 19.24
N ILE A 33 -4.04 10.68 18.70
CA ILE A 33 -4.75 9.63 17.96
C ILE A 33 -4.59 9.93 16.48
N PHE A 34 -3.89 9.06 15.78
CA PHE A 34 -3.75 9.14 14.34
C PHE A 34 -4.90 8.45 13.64
N ARG A 35 -5.26 8.94 12.45
CA ARG A 35 -6.26 8.34 11.58
C ARG A 35 -5.59 7.75 10.35
N LEU A 36 -5.89 6.48 10.05
CA LEU A 36 -5.41 5.77 8.87
C LEU A 36 -6.59 5.31 8.03
N GLY A 37 -6.63 5.75 6.76
CA GLY A 37 -7.60 5.31 5.78
C GLY A 37 -7.07 4.17 4.90
N ILE A 38 -7.91 3.18 4.62
CA ILE A 38 -7.57 2.05 3.75
C ILE A 38 -8.79 1.59 2.96
N THR A 39 -8.57 1.17 1.71
CA THR A 39 -9.65 0.75 0.80
C THR A 39 -10.16 -0.64 1.10
N THR A 40 -9.28 -1.53 1.57
CA THR A 40 -9.59 -2.94 1.78
C THR A 40 -10.54 -3.18 2.96
N PRO A 41 -11.39 -4.24 2.89
CA PRO A 41 -12.35 -4.55 3.94
C PRO A 41 -11.66 -5.10 5.20
N PRO A 42 -12.34 -5.10 6.36
CA PRO A 42 -11.86 -5.80 7.54
C PRO A 42 -11.50 -7.26 7.23
N GLY A 43 -10.43 -7.76 7.86
CA GLY A 43 -9.91 -9.11 7.62
C GLY A 43 -8.92 -9.23 6.46
N HIS A 44 -8.83 -8.25 5.59
CA HIS A 44 -7.77 -8.21 4.57
C HIS A 44 -6.38 -8.06 5.23
N PRO A 45 -5.31 -8.72 4.71
CA PRO A 45 -3.97 -8.67 5.31
C PRO A 45 -3.44 -7.25 5.58
N TRP A 46 -3.71 -6.30 4.69
CA TRP A 46 -3.31 -4.90 4.92
C TRP A 46 -4.01 -4.29 6.13
N ASN A 47 -5.31 -4.56 6.35
CA ASN A 47 -6.01 -4.08 7.53
C ASN A 47 -5.43 -4.65 8.82
N ASN A 48 -5.11 -5.94 8.82
CA ASN A 48 -4.52 -6.61 9.97
C ASN A 48 -3.15 -6.01 10.31
N ALA A 49 -2.33 -5.74 9.29
CA ALA A 49 -1.04 -5.06 9.48
C ALA A 49 -1.21 -3.62 10.01
N ALA A 50 -2.21 -2.86 9.52
CA ALA A 50 -2.49 -1.51 10.02
C ALA A 50 -2.92 -1.53 11.51
N LEU A 51 -3.75 -2.48 11.90
CA LEU A 51 -4.12 -2.68 13.32
C LEU A 51 -2.89 -3.02 14.17
N LYS A 52 -1.97 -3.85 13.62
CA LYS A 52 -0.72 -4.19 14.30
C LYS A 52 0.17 -2.98 14.52
N VAL A 53 0.26 -2.07 13.57
CA VAL A 53 0.95 -0.77 13.77
C VAL A 53 0.35 -0.04 14.96
N GLY A 54 -0.99 0.06 15.04
CA GLY A 54 -1.66 0.72 16.16
C GLY A 54 -1.36 0.09 17.53
N GLU A 55 -1.32 -1.25 17.59
CA GLU A 55 -0.93 -1.98 18.81
C GLU A 55 0.50 -1.65 19.26
N VAL A 56 1.46 -1.67 18.31
CA VAL A 56 2.85 -1.34 18.59
C VAL A 56 3.01 0.09 19.06
N LEU A 57 2.41 1.06 18.37
CA LEU A 57 2.48 2.47 18.78
C LEU A 57 1.93 2.67 20.19
N LYS A 58 0.80 2.06 20.52
CA LYS A 58 0.19 2.15 21.84
C LYS A 58 1.08 1.51 22.92
N ALA A 59 1.67 0.35 22.65
CA ALA A 59 2.53 -0.35 23.59
C ALA A 59 3.83 0.41 23.87
N GLU A 60 4.56 0.80 22.80
CA GLU A 60 5.87 1.45 22.90
C GLU A 60 5.81 2.88 23.48
N THR A 61 4.63 3.52 23.42
CA THR A 61 4.47 4.89 23.94
C THR A 61 3.63 4.97 25.21
N GLY A 62 3.27 3.82 25.82
CA GLY A 62 2.40 3.80 26.99
C GLY A 62 1.02 4.41 26.74
N GLY A 63 0.52 4.33 25.50
CA GLY A 63 -0.76 4.86 25.07
C GLY A 63 -0.73 6.32 24.62
N ARG A 64 0.41 6.98 24.61
CA ARG A 64 0.55 8.35 24.12
C ARG A 64 0.24 8.48 22.63
N LEU A 65 0.70 7.54 21.81
CA LEU A 65 0.34 7.43 20.40
C LEU A 65 -0.62 6.28 20.22
N SER A 66 -1.67 6.49 19.44
CA SER A 66 -2.62 5.48 19.02
C SER A 66 -3.03 5.69 17.57
N LEU A 67 -3.55 4.64 16.94
CA LEU A 67 -3.95 4.64 15.53
C LEU A 67 -5.39 4.11 15.42
N GLU A 68 -6.25 4.90 14.81
CA GLU A 68 -7.59 4.49 14.39
C GLU A 68 -7.57 4.13 12.90
N VAL A 69 -7.94 2.89 12.57
CA VAL A 69 -7.99 2.38 11.20
C VAL A 69 -9.41 2.49 10.67
N PHE A 70 -9.57 3.11 9.50
CA PHE A 70 -10.83 3.30 8.79
C PHE A 70 -10.83 2.45 7.51
N PRO A 71 -11.33 1.20 7.55
CA PRO A 71 -11.34 0.28 6.42
C PRO A 71 -12.46 0.56 5.42
N ALA A 72 -12.46 -0.19 4.31
CA ALA A 72 -13.56 -0.25 3.34
C ALA A 72 -14.01 1.13 2.84
N ASN A 73 -13.08 2.03 2.57
CA ASN A 73 -13.35 3.39 2.06
C ASN A 73 -14.21 4.27 2.98
N GLN A 74 -14.22 4.05 4.29
CA GLN A 74 -14.99 4.87 5.25
C GLN A 74 -14.62 6.37 5.20
N LEU A 75 -13.39 6.69 4.80
CA LEU A 75 -12.92 8.07 4.61
C LEU A 75 -12.95 8.54 3.15
N GLY A 76 -13.66 7.83 2.29
CA GLY A 76 -13.72 8.05 0.85
C GLY A 76 -12.80 7.12 0.06
N ASN A 77 -12.82 7.23 -1.26
CA ASN A 77 -11.93 6.48 -2.13
C ASN A 77 -10.48 6.99 -2.01
N GLU A 78 -9.53 6.30 -2.66
CA GLU A 78 -8.10 6.64 -2.56
C GLU A 78 -7.78 8.07 -3.01
N ALA A 79 -8.43 8.57 -4.07
CA ALA A 79 -8.25 9.93 -4.51
C ALA A 79 -8.68 10.96 -3.44
N ALA A 80 -9.79 10.70 -2.74
CA ALA A 80 -10.25 11.52 -1.62
C ALA A 80 -9.31 11.43 -0.41
N MET A 81 -8.82 10.22 -0.08
CA MET A 81 -7.83 10.03 0.98
C MET A 81 -6.51 10.74 0.67
N MET A 82 -6.04 10.70 -0.58
CA MET A 82 -4.86 11.46 -1.02
C MET A 82 -5.04 12.97 -0.81
N GLN A 83 -6.18 13.54 -1.19
CA GLN A 83 -6.48 14.95 -0.95
C GLN A 83 -6.50 15.31 0.55
N GLN A 84 -7.07 14.43 1.38
CA GLN A 84 -7.08 14.62 2.84
C GLN A 84 -5.66 14.58 3.43
N MET A 85 -4.79 13.66 2.97
CA MET A 85 -3.39 13.64 3.39
C MET A 85 -2.62 14.88 2.94
N GLN A 86 -2.84 15.37 1.72
CA GLN A 86 -2.24 16.60 1.21
C GLN A 86 -2.64 17.84 2.03
N SER A 87 -3.87 17.88 2.50
CA SER A 87 -4.36 18.97 3.36
C SER A 87 -3.97 18.80 4.84
N GLY A 88 -3.56 17.61 5.27
CA GLY A 88 -3.31 17.26 6.67
C GLY A 88 -4.56 16.86 7.45
N ALA A 89 -5.70 16.68 6.79
CA ALA A 89 -6.95 16.23 7.40
C ALA A 89 -6.97 14.70 7.69
N LEU A 90 -6.09 13.94 7.04
CA LEU A 90 -5.83 12.54 7.28
C LEU A 90 -4.34 12.35 7.55
N ASP A 91 -4.00 11.62 8.62
CA ASP A 91 -2.60 11.43 9.03
C ASP A 91 -1.88 10.40 8.15
N PHE A 92 -2.53 9.25 7.91
CA PHE A 92 -1.97 8.13 7.15
C PHE A 92 -3.00 7.56 6.16
N GLY A 93 -2.50 6.99 5.07
CA GLY A 93 -3.30 6.25 4.11
C GLY A 93 -2.49 5.15 3.47
N TRP A 94 -3.05 3.95 3.35
CA TRP A 94 -2.43 2.90 2.56
C TRP A 94 -3.09 2.88 1.20
N ILE A 95 -2.33 3.32 0.21
CA ILE A 95 -2.83 3.69 -1.12
C ILE A 95 -2.22 2.74 -2.15
N MET A 96 -3.07 2.17 -2.99
CA MET A 96 -2.63 1.31 -4.09
C MET A 96 -1.80 2.07 -5.12
N THR A 97 -0.85 1.39 -5.71
CA THR A 97 -0.06 1.94 -6.83
C THR A 97 -0.92 2.32 -8.03
N ALA A 98 -2.15 1.81 -8.14
CA ALA A 98 -3.11 2.24 -9.15
C ALA A 98 -3.43 3.74 -9.05
N GLU A 99 -3.76 4.23 -7.85
CA GLU A 99 -4.04 5.66 -7.63
C GLU A 99 -2.78 6.51 -7.78
N LEU A 100 -1.67 6.09 -7.16
CA LEU A 100 -0.40 6.81 -7.26
C LEU A 100 0.11 6.86 -8.70
N GLY A 101 0.08 5.73 -9.40
CA GLY A 101 0.55 5.59 -10.77
C GLY A 101 -0.32 6.27 -11.81
N SER A 102 -1.55 6.67 -11.46
CA SER A 102 -2.38 7.51 -12.33
C SER A 102 -1.77 8.91 -12.54
N ARG A 103 -0.93 9.35 -11.60
CA ARG A 103 -0.26 10.66 -11.59
C ARG A 103 1.25 10.56 -11.75
N ILE A 104 1.85 9.46 -11.27
CA ILE A 104 3.29 9.26 -11.19
C ILE A 104 3.67 8.03 -12.03
N PRO A 105 4.05 8.19 -13.30
CA PRO A 105 4.38 7.06 -14.18
C PRO A 105 5.48 6.15 -13.64
N SER A 106 6.47 6.68 -12.92
CA SER A 106 7.53 5.87 -12.31
C SER A 106 6.98 4.86 -11.28
N ILE A 107 5.98 5.25 -10.48
CA ILE A 107 5.30 4.31 -9.57
C ILE A 107 4.44 3.31 -10.35
N ALA A 108 3.76 3.76 -11.43
CA ALA A 108 2.99 2.84 -12.25
C ALA A 108 3.85 1.74 -12.89
N ALA A 109 5.13 1.98 -13.12
CA ALA A 109 6.05 1.02 -13.74
C ALA A 109 6.20 -0.29 -12.94
N ILE A 110 6.03 -0.27 -11.61
CA ILE A 110 6.08 -1.49 -10.80
C ILE A 110 4.95 -2.46 -11.14
N ASN A 111 3.85 -1.96 -11.70
CA ASN A 111 2.69 -2.72 -12.14
C ASN A 111 2.82 -3.26 -13.57
N ALA A 112 3.98 -3.09 -14.21
CA ALA A 112 4.19 -3.58 -15.58
C ALA A 112 4.10 -5.11 -15.63
N PRO A 113 3.53 -5.68 -16.70
CA PRO A 113 3.35 -7.10 -16.81
C PRO A 113 4.71 -7.83 -16.82
N TRP A 114 4.75 -8.96 -16.12
CA TRP A 114 5.92 -9.85 -16.02
C TRP A 114 7.23 -9.17 -15.63
N VAL A 115 7.19 -8.14 -14.78
CA VAL A 115 8.39 -7.72 -14.04
C VAL A 115 8.82 -8.86 -13.13
N VAL A 116 7.85 -9.53 -12.53
CA VAL A 116 8.00 -10.82 -11.82
C VAL A 116 6.76 -11.69 -12.10
N ASP A 117 6.85 -12.99 -11.82
CA ASP A 117 5.87 -14.01 -12.21
C ASP A 117 5.25 -14.79 -11.03
N SER A 118 5.57 -14.40 -9.79
CA SER A 118 5.04 -15.06 -8.59
C SER A 118 4.99 -14.12 -7.40
N THR A 119 4.08 -14.39 -6.47
CA THR A 119 3.96 -13.64 -5.21
C THR A 119 5.26 -13.67 -4.40
N ALA A 120 5.99 -14.79 -4.43
CA ALA A 120 7.29 -14.89 -3.77
C ALA A 120 8.34 -13.94 -4.37
N LYS A 121 8.34 -13.74 -5.70
CA LYS A 121 9.21 -12.78 -6.36
C LYS A 121 8.74 -11.34 -6.14
N VAL A 122 7.42 -11.09 -6.06
CA VAL A 122 6.89 -9.78 -5.65
C VAL A 122 7.43 -9.40 -4.26
N ALA A 123 7.38 -10.33 -3.30
CA ALA A 123 7.88 -10.12 -1.94
C ALA A 123 9.36 -9.74 -1.89
N LYS A 124 10.16 -10.28 -2.81
CA LYS A 124 11.58 -9.88 -2.95
C LYS A 124 11.71 -8.53 -3.63
N LEU A 125 11.01 -8.32 -4.77
CA LEU A 125 11.12 -7.11 -5.57
C LEU A 125 10.82 -5.84 -4.77
N VAL A 126 9.77 -5.84 -3.95
CA VAL A 126 9.39 -4.64 -3.18
C VAL A 126 10.41 -4.28 -2.07
N ARG A 127 11.30 -5.21 -1.73
CA ARG A 127 12.42 -5.00 -0.79
C ARG A 127 13.72 -4.57 -1.50
N GLU A 128 13.77 -4.65 -2.83
CA GLU A 128 14.94 -4.23 -3.60
C GLU A 128 15.10 -2.71 -3.62
N PRO A 129 16.35 -2.21 -3.69
CA PRO A 129 16.61 -0.77 -3.72
C PRO A 129 15.84 -0.03 -4.81
N VAL A 130 15.67 -0.62 -6.00
CA VAL A 130 14.94 -0.01 -7.11
C VAL A 130 13.48 0.27 -6.76
N ALA A 131 12.82 -0.64 -6.03
CA ALA A 131 11.44 -0.44 -5.58
C ALA A 131 11.37 0.58 -4.43
N MET A 132 12.32 0.52 -3.49
CA MET A 132 12.36 1.49 -2.39
C MET A 132 12.58 2.92 -2.88
N GLN A 133 13.43 3.14 -3.88
CA GLN A 133 13.67 4.45 -4.49
C GLN A 133 12.43 5.04 -5.18
N LEU A 134 11.45 4.23 -5.59
CA LEU A 134 10.18 4.74 -6.10
C LEU A 134 9.40 5.56 -5.05
N LEU A 135 9.66 5.36 -3.77
CA LEU A 135 9.01 6.13 -2.71
C LEU A 135 9.60 7.54 -2.55
N ASP A 136 10.82 7.77 -3.03
CA ASP A 136 11.54 9.04 -2.88
C ASP A 136 10.90 10.19 -3.68
N VAL A 137 10.10 9.89 -4.70
CA VAL A 137 9.41 10.91 -5.50
C VAL A 137 8.15 11.46 -4.82
N LEU A 138 7.58 10.72 -3.87
CA LEU A 138 6.28 11.03 -3.26
C LEU A 138 6.21 12.39 -2.57
N PRO A 139 7.23 12.84 -1.81
CA PRO A 139 7.18 14.16 -1.19
C PRO A 139 7.01 15.30 -2.18
N ALA A 140 7.69 15.23 -3.33
CA ALA A 140 7.63 16.25 -4.36
C ALA A 140 6.32 16.18 -5.17
N GLU A 141 5.90 14.97 -5.54
CA GLU A 141 4.77 14.76 -6.45
C GLU A 141 3.41 14.84 -5.73
N THR A 142 3.35 14.42 -4.48
CA THR A 142 2.07 14.28 -3.76
C THR A 142 2.03 14.97 -2.40
N GLY A 143 3.16 15.45 -1.89
CA GLY A 143 3.23 16.00 -0.53
C GLY A 143 3.05 14.96 0.57
N THR A 144 3.22 13.67 0.25
CA THR A 144 3.17 12.55 1.21
C THR A 144 4.53 11.90 1.39
N ILE A 145 4.72 11.18 2.48
CA ILE A 145 5.94 10.42 2.77
C ILE A 145 5.63 8.94 2.60
N GLY A 146 6.38 8.24 1.73
CA GLY A 146 6.31 6.79 1.60
C GLY A 146 7.08 6.11 2.74
N LEU A 147 6.43 5.22 3.48
CA LEU A 147 7.02 4.54 4.63
C LEU A 147 7.44 3.11 4.31
N ALA A 148 6.60 2.36 3.62
CA ALA A 148 6.84 0.96 3.28
C ALA A 148 5.88 0.48 2.19
N TRP A 149 6.22 -0.66 1.58
CA TRP A 149 5.37 -1.39 0.64
C TRP A 149 4.54 -2.45 1.37
N GLY A 150 3.28 -2.61 0.95
CA GLY A 150 2.49 -3.81 1.21
C GLY A 150 2.17 -4.51 -0.11
N ILE A 151 1.99 -5.84 -0.09
CA ILE A 151 1.69 -6.61 -1.30
C ILE A 151 0.34 -7.33 -1.21
N THR A 152 -0.16 -7.75 -2.37
CA THR A 152 -1.18 -8.79 -2.51
C THR A 152 -0.59 -9.96 -3.28
N THR A 153 -1.35 -11.04 -3.45
CA THR A 153 -0.99 -12.13 -4.38
C THR A 153 -0.94 -11.61 -5.82
N MET A 154 -0.37 -12.40 -6.72
CA MET A 154 -0.50 -12.13 -8.16
C MET A 154 -1.98 -11.98 -8.52
N ARG A 155 -2.25 -11.10 -9.47
CA ARG A 155 -3.64 -10.85 -9.90
C ARG A 155 -4.09 -11.91 -10.89
N VAL A 156 -5.36 -12.29 -10.73
CA VAL A 156 -6.05 -13.24 -11.58
C VAL A 156 -7.24 -12.58 -12.27
N VAL A 157 -7.73 -13.17 -13.33
CA VAL A 157 -8.93 -12.70 -14.02
C VAL A 157 -10.10 -13.63 -13.70
N PHE A 158 -11.17 -13.07 -13.16
CA PHE A 158 -12.43 -13.76 -12.94
C PHE A 158 -13.39 -13.42 -14.07
N THR A 159 -14.13 -14.41 -14.60
CA THR A 159 -15.14 -14.20 -15.63
C THR A 159 -16.50 -14.72 -15.20
N ALA A 160 -17.57 -13.99 -15.56
CA ALA A 160 -18.95 -14.35 -15.23
C ALA A 160 -19.46 -15.59 -16.00
N LYS A 161 -18.79 -15.90 -17.13
CA LYS A 161 -19.08 -17.05 -17.99
C LYS A 161 -17.91 -18.03 -17.95
N GLU A 162 -18.19 -19.28 -18.27
CA GLU A 162 -17.16 -20.26 -18.56
C GLU A 162 -16.41 -19.84 -19.83
N ILE A 163 -15.08 -19.89 -19.76
CA ILE A 163 -14.21 -19.61 -20.90
C ILE A 163 -13.12 -20.67 -21.01
N ALA A 164 -12.68 -20.97 -22.21
CA ALA A 164 -11.67 -22.00 -22.45
C ALA A 164 -10.25 -21.53 -22.09
N GLY A 165 -9.95 -20.24 -22.28
CA GLY A 165 -8.64 -19.69 -22.01
C GLY A 165 -8.51 -18.20 -22.31
N LEU A 166 -7.27 -17.72 -22.41
CA LEU A 166 -6.96 -16.31 -22.54
C LEU A 166 -7.55 -15.66 -23.80
N ASN A 167 -7.62 -16.38 -24.92
CA ASN A 167 -8.16 -15.83 -26.16
C ASN A 167 -9.63 -15.40 -26.06
N ASP A 168 -10.37 -16.00 -25.13
CA ASP A 168 -11.78 -15.70 -24.93
C ASP A 168 -12.02 -14.35 -24.20
N ILE A 169 -10.99 -13.75 -23.62
CA ILE A 169 -11.11 -12.40 -23.07
C ILE A 169 -11.13 -11.30 -24.16
N ASN A 170 -10.84 -11.67 -25.41
CA ASN A 170 -10.86 -10.72 -26.52
C ASN A 170 -12.27 -10.08 -26.66
N GLY A 171 -12.32 -8.75 -26.63
CA GLY A 171 -13.54 -7.97 -26.66
C GLY A 171 -14.36 -7.97 -25.35
N MET A 172 -13.98 -8.75 -24.32
CA MET A 172 -14.67 -8.74 -23.03
C MET A 172 -14.52 -7.39 -22.34
N LYS A 173 -15.61 -6.90 -21.77
CA LYS A 173 -15.59 -5.78 -20.82
C LYS A 173 -14.98 -6.26 -19.52
N LEU A 174 -13.66 -6.07 -19.39
CA LEU A 174 -12.93 -6.49 -18.21
C LEU A 174 -12.77 -5.32 -17.24
N ARG A 175 -13.36 -5.44 -16.06
CA ARG A 175 -13.13 -4.46 -15.00
C ARG A 175 -11.66 -4.48 -14.60
N ILE A 176 -11.08 -3.31 -14.58
CA ILE A 176 -9.72 -3.08 -14.08
C ILE A 176 -9.73 -1.99 -13.01
N ASN A 177 -8.65 -1.91 -12.21
CA ASN A 177 -8.37 -0.72 -11.42
C ASN A 177 -8.12 0.50 -12.31
N THR A 178 -8.35 1.71 -11.78
CA THR A 178 -8.26 2.97 -12.53
C THR A 178 -6.79 3.38 -12.78
N THR A 179 -6.00 2.50 -13.41
CA THR A 179 -4.60 2.77 -13.74
C THR A 179 -4.32 2.60 -15.24
N PRO A 180 -3.62 3.55 -15.86
CA PRO A 180 -3.20 3.42 -17.25
C PRO A 180 -2.34 2.16 -17.50
N ALA A 181 -1.53 1.74 -16.55
CA ALA A 181 -0.67 0.57 -16.68
C ALA A 181 -1.47 -0.71 -16.97
N TYR A 182 -2.56 -0.94 -16.24
CA TYR A 182 -3.41 -2.11 -16.46
C TYR A 182 -4.27 -1.98 -17.71
N ARG A 183 -4.79 -0.76 -17.99
CA ARG A 183 -5.53 -0.52 -19.21
C ARG A 183 -4.69 -0.90 -20.42
N ASP A 184 -3.48 -0.39 -20.52
CA ASP A 184 -2.60 -0.61 -21.67
C ASP A 184 -2.22 -2.10 -21.80
N PHE A 185 -2.00 -2.80 -20.67
CA PHE A 185 -1.75 -4.24 -20.66
C PHE A 185 -2.95 -5.06 -21.16
N TYR A 186 -4.13 -4.86 -20.59
CA TYR A 186 -5.32 -5.65 -21.00
C TYR A 186 -5.80 -5.31 -22.40
N GLN A 187 -5.53 -4.10 -22.91
CA GLN A 187 -5.75 -3.77 -24.32
C GLN A 187 -4.82 -4.58 -25.24
N LEU A 188 -3.55 -4.77 -24.88
CA LEU A 188 -2.63 -5.63 -25.63
C LEU A 188 -3.06 -7.10 -25.64
N LEU A 189 -3.78 -7.55 -24.62
CA LEU A 189 -4.42 -8.86 -24.57
C LEU A 189 -5.74 -8.93 -25.35
N GLY A 190 -6.20 -7.83 -25.94
CA GLY A 190 -7.43 -7.77 -26.73
C GLY A 190 -8.71 -7.53 -25.91
N ALA A 191 -8.65 -7.43 -24.59
CA ALA A 191 -9.81 -7.11 -23.77
C ALA A 191 -10.29 -5.66 -23.99
N ALA A 192 -11.51 -5.35 -23.53
CA ALA A 192 -12.07 -4.00 -23.40
C ALA A 192 -12.00 -3.54 -21.94
N PRO A 193 -10.88 -2.95 -21.48
CA PRO A 193 -10.70 -2.58 -20.09
C PRO A 193 -11.69 -1.50 -19.66
N THR A 194 -12.41 -1.76 -18.57
CA THR A 194 -13.44 -0.88 -18.02
C THR A 194 -13.03 -0.46 -16.60
N PRO A 195 -12.45 0.74 -16.42
CA PRO A 195 -12.04 1.22 -15.11
C PRO A 195 -13.25 1.44 -14.19
N ILE A 196 -13.34 0.69 -13.09
CA ILE A 196 -14.40 0.81 -12.09
C ILE A 196 -13.76 0.83 -10.70
N PRO A 197 -14.07 1.84 -9.86
CA PRO A 197 -13.59 1.93 -8.48
C PRO A 197 -13.98 0.70 -7.65
N THR A 198 -13.11 0.30 -6.75
CA THR A 198 -13.23 -0.92 -5.93
C THR A 198 -14.62 -1.11 -5.28
N PRO A 199 -15.28 -0.10 -4.69
CA PRO A 199 -16.58 -0.30 -4.04
C PRO A 199 -17.72 -0.75 -4.98
N GLN A 200 -17.57 -0.55 -6.29
CA GLN A 200 -18.61 -0.81 -7.29
C GLN A 200 -18.41 -2.16 -8.01
N VAL A 201 -17.34 -2.88 -7.73
CA VAL A 201 -16.91 -4.04 -8.53
C VAL A 201 -17.88 -5.20 -8.43
N PHE A 202 -18.35 -5.55 -7.22
CA PHE A 202 -19.27 -6.66 -7.02
C PHE A 202 -20.60 -6.44 -7.77
N ASP A 203 -21.15 -5.24 -7.67
CA ASP A 203 -22.40 -4.88 -8.35
C ASP A 203 -22.22 -4.88 -9.87
N ALA A 204 -21.11 -4.33 -10.37
CA ALA A 204 -20.83 -4.31 -11.80
C ALA A 204 -20.72 -5.73 -12.41
N MET A 205 -20.13 -6.67 -11.66
CA MET A 205 -20.05 -8.08 -12.05
C MET A 205 -21.41 -8.77 -11.96
N SER A 206 -22.13 -8.57 -10.85
CA SER A 206 -23.42 -9.23 -10.58
C SER A 206 -24.51 -8.82 -11.56
N ASN A 207 -24.54 -7.56 -11.98
CA ASN A 207 -25.56 -7.02 -12.90
C ASN A 207 -25.15 -7.10 -14.38
N GLY A 208 -23.97 -7.67 -14.70
CA GLY A 208 -23.49 -7.84 -16.07
C GLY A 208 -23.03 -6.55 -16.75
N GLN A 209 -22.70 -5.50 -15.98
CA GLN A 209 -22.06 -4.29 -16.52
C GLN A 209 -20.68 -4.62 -17.11
N VAL A 210 -19.98 -5.59 -16.52
CA VAL A 210 -18.73 -6.16 -17.01
C VAL A 210 -18.86 -7.68 -17.14
N ASP A 211 -18.07 -8.26 -18.06
CA ASP A 211 -18.01 -9.70 -18.31
C ASP A 211 -17.03 -10.41 -17.38
N GLY A 212 -16.07 -9.66 -16.80
CA GLY A 212 -15.04 -10.16 -15.91
C GLY A 212 -14.37 -9.03 -15.13
N LEU A 213 -13.50 -9.43 -14.22
CA LEU A 213 -12.71 -8.52 -13.40
C LEU A 213 -11.32 -9.09 -13.14
N GLU A 214 -10.35 -8.20 -12.91
CA GLU A 214 -9.04 -8.59 -12.38
C GLU A 214 -8.95 -8.23 -10.90
N ALA A 215 -8.43 -9.13 -10.08
CA ALA A 215 -8.24 -8.91 -8.65
C ALA A 215 -7.20 -9.89 -8.07
N ASP A 216 -6.72 -9.61 -6.87
CA ASP A 216 -5.94 -10.55 -6.06
C ASP A 216 -6.85 -11.55 -5.33
N LEU A 217 -6.25 -12.62 -4.81
CA LEU A 217 -7.01 -13.72 -4.21
C LEU A 217 -7.67 -13.32 -2.90
N ASP A 218 -6.98 -12.57 -2.01
CA ASP A 218 -7.52 -12.18 -0.70
C ASP A 218 -8.75 -11.30 -0.84
N PHE A 219 -8.64 -10.23 -1.64
CA PHE A 219 -9.76 -9.36 -1.93
C PHE A 219 -10.92 -10.11 -2.57
N SER A 220 -10.61 -10.97 -3.54
CA SER A 220 -11.63 -11.73 -4.28
C SER A 220 -12.40 -12.69 -3.39
N TRP A 221 -11.71 -13.37 -2.47
CA TRP A 221 -12.36 -14.26 -1.51
C TRP A 221 -13.24 -13.49 -0.52
N ASN A 222 -12.72 -12.39 0.05
CA ASN A 222 -13.47 -11.54 0.96
C ASN A 222 -14.72 -10.90 0.31
N GLN A 223 -14.63 -10.53 -0.97
CA GLN A 223 -15.74 -9.97 -1.74
C GLN A 223 -16.65 -11.03 -2.37
N ARG A 224 -16.38 -12.31 -2.15
CA ARG A 224 -17.17 -13.43 -2.64
C ARG A 224 -17.33 -13.46 -4.16
N PHE A 225 -16.25 -13.11 -4.89
CA PHE A 225 -16.28 -13.21 -6.36
C PHE A 225 -16.43 -14.65 -6.86
N ASP A 226 -16.16 -15.63 -6.00
CA ASP A 226 -16.50 -17.04 -6.23
C ASP A 226 -17.99 -17.28 -6.52
N LYS A 227 -18.88 -16.39 -6.08
CA LYS A 227 -20.35 -16.52 -6.27
C LYS A 227 -20.86 -15.92 -7.59
N VAL A 228 -20.10 -15.02 -8.19
CA VAL A 228 -20.48 -14.30 -9.41
C VAL A 228 -19.59 -14.63 -10.60
N SER A 229 -18.63 -15.56 -10.42
CA SER A 229 -17.69 -15.99 -11.45
C SER A 229 -17.82 -17.47 -11.75
N LYS A 230 -17.47 -17.86 -12.98
CA LYS A 230 -17.41 -19.25 -13.45
C LYS A 230 -15.99 -19.73 -13.71
N THR A 231 -15.10 -18.83 -14.14
CA THR A 231 -13.69 -19.16 -14.41
C THR A 231 -12.76 -18.17 -13.73
N MET A 232 -11.65 -18.66 -13.24
CA MET A 232 -10.52 -17.89 -12.75
C MET A 232 -9.28 -18.21 -13.59
N LEU A 233 -8.75 -17.23 -14.32
CA LEU A 233 -7.53 -17.37 -15.11
C LEU A 233 -6.33 -16.87 -14.30
N LYS A 234 -5.31 -17.70 -14.16
CA LYS A 234 -4.03 -17.38 -13.55
C LYS A 234 -2.99 -17.19 -14.65
N MET A 235 -2.59 -15.94 -14.90
CA MET A 235 -1.56 -15.58 -15.87
C MET A 235 -0.22 -15.27 -15.21
N ASN A 236 -0.23 -15.02 -13.90
CA ASN A 236 0.94 -14.58 -13.13
C ASN A 236 1.67 -13.39 -13.78
N ALA A 237 0.90 -12.47 -14.36
CA ALA A 237 1.44 -11.39 -15.18
C ALA A 237 1.65 -10.09 -14.41
N ILE A 238 0.72 -9.75 -13.53
CA ILE A 238 0.70 -8.46 -12.81
C ILE A 238 0.37 -8.64 -11.33
N PHE A 239 0.80 -7.68 -10.54
CA PHE A 239 0.50 -7.56 -9.12
C PHE A 239 0.21 -6.10 -8.75
N MET A 240 -0.49 -5.87 -7.65
CA MET A 240 -0.87 -4.54 -7.18
C MET A 240 -0.38 -4.32 -5.74
N PRO A 241 0.77 -3.68 -5.52
CA PRO A 241 1.18 -3.30 -4.18
C PRO A 241 0.44 -2.05 -3.71
N CYS A 242 0.46 -1.83 -2.41
CA CYS A 242 0.16 -0.52 -1.82
C CYS A 242 1.40 0.12 -1.22
N VAL A 243 1.33 1.41 -1.03
CA VAL A 243 2.31 2.18 -0.27
C VAL A 243 1.65 2.68 1.01
N ALA A 244 2.27 2.40 2.14
CA ALA A 244 1.93 3.06 3.40
C ALA A 244 2.43 4.51 3.35
N LEU A 245 1.51 5.46 3.37
CA LEU A 245 1.79 6.88 3.26
C LEU A 245 1.49 7.62 4.56
N ALA A 246 2.34 8.59 4.87
CA ALA A 246 2.05 9.63 5.86
C ALA A 246 1.77 10.96 5.15
N SER A 247 0.86 11.76 5.69
CA SER A 247 0.72 13.15 5.31
C SER A 247 2.02 13.90 5.58
N GLY A 248 2.61 14.53 4.57
CA GLY A 248 3.84 15.31 4.76
C GLY A 248 3.65 16.47 5.74
N ARG A 249 2.47 17.08 5.75
CA ARG A 249 2.13 18.15 6.71
C ARG A 249 2.12 17.65 8.15
N VAL A 250 1.49 16.49 8.38
CA VAL A 250 1.45 15.86 9.71
C VAL A 250 2.85 15.38 10.10
N TRP A 251 3.54 14.71 9.20
CA TRP A 251 4.87 14.14 9.44
C TRP A 251 5.89 15.16 9.93
N GLN A 252 5.88 16.36 9.35
CA GLN A 252 6.76 17.47 9.75
C GLN A 252 6.49 17.99 11.17
N THR A 253 5.29 17.80 11.71
CA THR A 253 4.94 18.23 13.08
C THR A 253 5.38 17.24 14.15
N LEU A 254 5.75 16.02 13.76
CA LEU A 254 6.11 14.96 14.69
C LEU A 254 7.55 15.09 15.17
N PRO A 255 7.82 14.82 16.45
CA PRO A 255 9.18 14.61 16.95
C PRO A 255 9.90 13.50 16.16
N GLU A 256 11.21 13.61 16.03
CA GLU A 256 12.03 12.63 15.31
C GLU A 256 11.83 11.20 15.82
N ALA A 257 11.89 11.01 17.14
CA ALA A 257 11.68 9.69 17.76
C ALA A 257 10.28 9.10 17.44
N ASP A 258 9.24 9.92 17.32
CA ASP A 258 7.90 9.44 16.93
C ASP A 258 7.87 9.05 15.44
N ARG A 259 8.54 9.81 14.59
CA ARG A 259 8.67 9.46 13.16
C ARG A 259 9.41 8.14 12.96
N GLU A 260 10.52 7.95 13.67
CA GLU A 260 11.29 6.70 13.62
C GLU A 260 10.47 5.51 14.11
N LEU A 261 9.75 5.66 15.23
CA LEU A 261 8.89 4.62 15.77
C LEU A 261 7.77 4.25 14.79
N ILE A 262 7.08 5.25 14.22
CA ILE A 262 5.99 5.05 13.26
C ILE A 262 6.52 4.37 12.00
N ALA A 263 7.64 4.86 11.44
CA ALA A 263 8.25 4.28 10.24
C ALA A 263 8.67 2.83 10.48
N LYS A 264 9.31 2.54 11.62
CA LYS A 264 9.72 1.19 11.99
C LYS A 264 8.53 0.27 12.20
N ALA A 265 7.54 0.68 12.98
CA ALA A 265 6.34 -0.12 13.25
C ALA A 265 5.58 -0.43 11.95
N THR A 266 5.48 0.55 11.04
CA THR A 266 4.82 0.38 9.74
C THR A 266 5.60 -0.59 8.85
N LYS A 267 6.93 -0.42 8.78
CA LYS A 267 7.78 -1.31 7.99
C LYS A 267 7.72 -2.75 8.52
N ASP A 268 7.89 -2.95 9.82
CA ASP A 268 7.89 -4.28 10.43
C ASP A 268 6.55 -5.00 10.24
N ALA A 269 5.43 -4.27 10.40
CA ALA A 269 4.09 -4.83 10.19
C ALA A 269 3.84 -5.22 8.72
N LEU A 270 4.33 -4.42 7.77
CA LEU A 270 4.19 -4.72 6.35
C LEU A 270 5.19 -5.78 5.89
N ASP A 271 6.40 -5.85 6.43
CA ASP A 271 7.31 -6.96 6.15
C ASP A 271 6.71 -8.30 6.58
N LEU A 272 6.08 -8.35 7.76
CA LEU A 272 5.36 -9.55 8.21
C LEU A 272 4.17 -9.86 7.28
N GLN A 273 3.38 -8.85 6.89
CA GLN A 273 2.26 -9.00 5.97
C GLN A 273 2.71 -9.57 4.61
N ILE A 274 3.86 -9.10 4.10
CA ILE A 274 4.45 -9.61 2.85
C ILE A 274 4.73 -11.12 2.97
N ASP A 275 5.39 -11.53 4.04
CA ASP A 275 5.77 -12.95 4.24
C ASP A 275 4.52 -13.83 4.49
N GLU A 276 3.52 -13.32 5.22
CA GLU A 276 2.25 -14.00 5.42
C GLU A 276 1.47 -14.15 4.10
N THR A 277 1.49 -13.15 3.21
CA THR A 277 0.84 -13.23 1.89
C THR A 277 1.41 -14.37 1.06
N VAL A 278 2.73 -14.50 1.01
CA VAL A 278 3.40 -15.62 0.30
C VAL A 278 3.02 -16.96 0.92
N THR A 279 3.02 -17.04 2.25
CA THR A 279 2.74 -18.30 2.99
C THR A 279 1.28 -18.74 2.86
N ASN A 280 0.34 -17.78 2.79
CA ASN A 280 -1.10 -18.05 2.75
C ASN A 280 -1.66 -18.25 1.33
N GLU A 281 -0.95 -17.87 0.28
CA GLU A 281 -1.42 -17.99 -1.10
C GLU A 281 -1.87 -19.41 -1.48
N PRO A 282 -1.13 -20.49 -1.16
CA PRO A 282 -1.59 -21.85 -1.44
C PRO A 282 -2.94 -22.19 -0.80
N LYS A 283 -3.15 -21.76 0.44
CA LYS A 283 -4.42 -21.96 1.15
C LYS A 283 -5.59 -21.22 0.49
N LEU A 284 -5.38 -20.02 -0.01
CA LEU A 284 -6.40 -19.28 -0.78
C LEU A 284 -6.73 -19.99 -2.07
N LEU A 285 -5.74 -20.52 -2.78
CA LEU A 285 -5.96 -21.32 -4.00
C LEU A 285 -6.75 -22.60 -3.70
N GLU A 286 -6.48 -23.29 -2.58
CA GLU A 286 -7.27 -24.44 -2.13
C GLU A 286 -8.74 -24.05 -1.85
N GLN A 287 -8.99 -22.88 -1.25
CA GLN A 287 -10.34 -22.38 -1.01
C GLN A 287 -11.09 -22.10 -2.31
N PHE A 288 -10.43 -21.50 -3.31
CA PHE A 288 -11.02 -21.32 -4.64
C PHE A 288 -11.23 -22.63 -5.37
N ALA A 289 -10.33 -23.61 -5.23
CA ALA A 289 -10.50 -24.94 -5.82
C ALA A 289 -11.68 -25.72 -5.22
N ALA A 290 -12.07 -25.43 -3.98
CA ALA A 290 -13.25 -26.00 -3.34
C ALA A 290 -14.55 -25.23 -3.69
N ALA A 291 -14.46 -24.06 -4.33
CA ALA A 291 -15.61 -23.28 -4.77
C ALA A 291 -16.09 -23.75 -6.17
N PRO A 292 -17.35 -23.42 -6.57
CA PRO A 292 -17.88 -23.79 -7.88
C PRO A 292 -17.35 -22.88 -9.00
N ILE A 293 -16.03 -22.78 -9.11
CA ILE A 293 -15.31 -21.96 -10.10
C ILE A 293 -14.19 -22.81 -10.73
N GLU A 294 -14.05 -22.76 -12.05
CA GLU A 294 -12.98 -23.45 -12.74
C GLU A 294 -11.69 -22.61 -12.71
N ILE A 295 -10.60 -23.17 -12.20
CA ILE A 295 -9.29 -22.52 -12.16
C ILE A 295 -8.47 -23.00 -13.36
N LYS A 296 -7.94 -22.05 -14.11
CA LYS A 296 -7.09 -22.30 -15.29
C LYS A 296 -5.76 -21.58 -15.14
N ASP A 297 -4.68 -22.35 -15.14
CA ASP A 297 -3.34 -21.81 -15.34
C ASP A 297 -3.17 -21.51 -16.83
N VAL A 298 -2.75 -20.32 -17.14
CA VAL A 298 -2.65 -19.82 -18.53
C VAL A 298 -1.23 -19.40 -18.82
N GLU A 299 -0.62 -20.10 -19.77
CA GLU A 299 0.60 -19.63 -20.42
C GLU A 299 0.22 -18.65 -21.52
N VAL A 300 0.84 -17.46 -21.50
CA VAL A 300 0.64 -16.45 -22.53
C VAL A 300 1.69 -16.67 -23.62
N ALA A 301 1.27 -17.30 -24.74
CA ALA A 301 2.16 -17.72 -25.80
C ALA A 301 3.06 -16.60 -26.38
N ASP A 302 2.55 -15.38 -26.42
CA ASP A 302 3.27 -14.21 -26.95
C ASP A 302 3.69 -13.22 -25.86
N ALA A 303 3.98 -13.70 -24.63
CA ALA A 303 4.32 -12.83 -23.50
C ALA A 303 5.47 -11.87 -23.81
N GLU A 304 6.54 -12.35 -24.45
CA GLU A 304 7.69 -11.53 -24.86
C GLU A 304 7.28 -10.41 -25.83
N LYS A 305 6.40 -10.70 -26.79
CA LYS A 305 5.89 -9.73 -27.73
C LYS A 305 5.02 -8.67 -27.01
N ILE A 306 4.16 -9.11 -26.09
CA ILE A 306 3.32 -8.21 -25.29
C ILE A 306 4.20 -7.33 -24.40
N ILE A 307 5.22 -7.88 -23.77
CA ILE A 307 6.21 -7.13 -23.00
C ILE A 307 6.88 -6.07 -23.88
N ALA A 308 7.34 -6.44 -25.08
CA ALA A 308 8.00 -5.51 -25.99
C ALA A 308 7.07 -4.36 -26.43
N GLU A 309 5.81 -4.65 -26.76
CA GLU A 309 4.83 -3.62 -27.10
C GLU A 309 4.46 -2.75 -25.88
N TYR A 310 4.32 -3.34 -24.71
CA TYR A 310 4.10 -2.59 -23.48
C TYR A 310 5.28 -1.65 -23.16
N ASP A 311 6.50 -2.13 -23.30
CA ASP A 311 7.71 -1.38 -23.02
C ASP A 311 7.91 -0.20 -23.99
N LYS A 312 7.49 -0.31 -25.25
CA LYS A 312 7.45 0.83 -26.20
C LYS A 312 6.56 1.96 -25.68
N ILE A 313 5.47 1.63 -24.97
CA ILE A 313 4.54 2.62 -24.41
C ILE A 313 5.08 3.20 -23.10
N TRP A 314 5.72 2.37 -22.27
CA TRP A 314 5.99 2.72 -20.87
C TRP A 314 7.42 3.16 -20.59
N LEU A 315 8.45 2.64 -21.26
CA LEU A 315 9.84 3.09 -21.06
C LEU A 315 10.04 4.59 -21.30
N PRO A 316 9.39 5.24 -22.29
CA PRO A 316 9.49 6.70 -22.44
C PRO A 316 8.85 7.48 -21.29
N LYS A 317 7.82 6.92 -20.63
CA LYS A 317 7.09 7.55 -19.52
C LYS A 317 7.74 7.30 -18.17
N ALA A 318 8.35 6.13 -18.02
CA ALA A 318 8.93 5.63 -16.78
C ALA A 318 10.20 4.82 -17.05
N PRO A 319 11.36 5.48 -17.27
CA PRO A 319 12.62 4.79 -17.57
C PRO A 319 13.05 3.76 -16.53
N VAL A 320 12.63 3.93 -15.26
CA VAL A 320 12.88 2.99 -14.17
C VAL A 320 12.32 1.58 -14.44
N LEU A 321 11.39 1.44 -15.40
CA LEU A 321 10.90 0.12 -15.82
C LEU A 321 12.02 -0.79 -16.30
N ALA A 322 13.06 -0.24 -16.95
CA ALA A 322 14.21 -1.02 -17.40
C ALA A 322 14.96 -1.64 -16.20
N ASP A 323 15.14 -0.89 -15.14
CA ASP A 323 15.80 -1.38 -13.92
C ASP A 323 14.93 -2.39 -13.18
N LEU A 324 13.61 -2.14 -13.10
CA LEU A 324 12.66 -3.10 -12.51
C LEU A 324 12.69 -4.44 -13.26
N ARG A 325 12.70 -4.45 -14.60
CA ARG A 325 12.81 -5.69 -15.39
C ARG A 325 14.15 -6.38 -15.16
N LYS A 326 15.24 -5.62 -15.13
CA LYS A 326 16.59 -6.18 -14.89
C LYS A 326 16.65 -6.86 -13.52
N VAL A 327 16.14 -6.22 -12.46
CA VAL A 327 16.11 -6.79 -11.11
C VAL A 327 15.15 -8.00 -11.08
N GLY A 328 13.92 -7.87 -11.60
CA GLY A 328 12.94 -8.93 -11.62
C GLY A 328 13.44 -10.22 -12.30
N ALA A 329 14.25 -10.10 -13.36
CA ALA A 329 14.85 -11.24 -14.06
C ALA A 329 15.89 -12.00 -13.20
N THR A 330 16.39 -11.42 -12.11
CA THR A 330 17.38 -12.06 -11.21
C THR A 330 16.75 -12.68 -9.97
N LEU A 331 15.45 -12.46 -9.72
CA LEU A 331 14.72 -12.98 -8.57
C LEU A 331 14.11 -14.35 -8.88
#